data_335e445008f648a66c59b0c9412e1972
#
_entry.id   335e445008f648a66c59b0c9412e1972
#
_cell.length_a   1.000
_cell.length_b   1.000
_cell.length_c   1.000
_cell.angle_alpha   90.00
_cell.angle_beta   90.00
_cell.angle_gamma   90.00
#
_symmetry.space_group_name_H-M   'P 1'
#
loop_
_entity.id
_entity.type
_entity.pdbx_description
1 polymer ?
#
loop_
_entity_poly.entity_id
_entity_poly.type
_entity_poly.pdbx_seq_one_letter_code
_entity_poly.pdbx_strand_id
1 'polypeptide(L)'
;MALPNKLYLFNNHFAGHRRNYPWHTRLAIAADLGFDGYELHPIEPEDDKAWNEAAAAFKSSGLKHAGMYLVAKGANDDEAAKIDASIERTRRVIERLHAIDPHAFLNYTVQSNPAGNSTPDYRDSGSAKAEARHWERTARLVKAADDELAARGMGGNIYNHVWFMLDTPAAGVRAIREAGAKVIRPGIAIFHSHFHQGVPDFPELMAQPGMDRLGYFAVLNGWPKPAEPFRTRPLDDGNIDIAAALGLLWSKGYTGPIVSQAYDLGGDPYETARRSRDYIRDLHARFLRNPALNPATP
;
A
#
# COMPACT_ATOMS: atom_id res chain seq x y z
N MET A 1 16.70 20.50 -3.88
CA MET A 1 16.32 19.58 -4.97
C MET A 1 14.96 18.97 -4.68
N ALA A 2 14.12 18.75 -5.69
CA ALA A 2 12.83 18.10 -5.53
C ALA A 2 13.02 16.60 -5.15
N LEU A 3 12.04 16.02 -4.44
CA LEU A 3 11.99 14.60 -4.16
C LEU A 3 11.88 13.83 -5.50
N PRO A 4 12.65 12.76 -5.75
CA PRO A 4 12.57 12.02 -7.00
C PRO A 4 11.28 11.19 -7.12
N ASN A 5 10.61 10.96 -5.99
CA ASN A 5 9.40 10.16 -5.87
C ASN A 5 8.17 11.05 -5.89
N LYS A 6 7.08 10.54 -6.45
CA LYS A 6 5.75 11.10 -6.21
C LYS A 6 5.29 10.73 -4.81
N LEU A 7 4.83 11.72 -4.06
CA LEU A 7 4.34 11.53 -2.70
C LEU A 7 2.82 11.50 -2.65
N TYR A 8 2.26 10.43 -2.13
CA TYR A 8 0.81 10.22 -2.02
C TYR A 8 0.36 10.28 -0.56
N LEU A 9 -0.82 10.83 -0.35
CA LEU A 9 -1.54 10.71 0.90
C LEU A 9 -2.53 9.54 0.80
N PHE A 10 -2.44 8.58 1.72
CA PHE A 10 -3.39 7.48 1.75
C PHE A 10 -4.62 7.84 2.57
N ASN A 11 -5.78 7.44 2.11
CA ASN A 11 -7.07 7.72 2.74
C ASN A 11 -7.19 7.24 4.20
N ASN A 12 -6.31 6.34 4.66
CA ASN A 12 -6.32 5.89 6.06
C ASN A 12 -5.92 6.97 7.08
N HIS A 13 -5.39 8.13 6.64
CA HIS A 13 -5.30 9.33 7.48
C HIS A 13 -6.67 9.79 7.99
N PHE A 14 -7.74 9.38 7.32
CA PHE A 14 -9.13 9.69 7.67
C PHE A 14 -9.91 8.48 8.20
N ALA A 15 -9.22 7.40 8.60
CA ALA A 15 -9.83 6.22 9.22
C ALA A 15 -10.18 6.45 10.69
N GLY A 16 -10.87 5.49 11.31
CA GLY A 16 -11.23 5.54 12.73
C GLY A 16 -12.17 6.69 13.04
N HIS A 17 -11.81 7.51 14.01
CA HIS A 17 -12.60 8.65 14.48
C HIS A 17 -12.70 9.80 13.46
N ARG A 18 -11.92 9.75 12.39
CA ARG A 18 -11.85 10.80 11.35
C ARG A 18 -12.72 10.52 10.12
N ARG A 19 -13.64 9.56 10.18
CA ARG A 19 -14.47 9.14 9.04
C ARG A 19 -15.39 10.22 8.49
N ASN A 20 -15.70 11.26 9.30
CA ASN A 20 -16.65 12.31 8.93
C ASN A 20 -16.08 13.36 7.96
N TYR A 21 -14.82 13.25 7.54
CA TYR A 21 -14.29 14.14 6.52
C TYR A 21 -14.83 13.75 5.14
N PRO A 22 -15.58 14.63 4.44
CA PRO A 22 -16.06 14.35 3.10
C PRO A 22 -14.90 14.32 2.08
N TRP A 23 -15.11 13.70 0.93
CA TRP A 23 -14.09 13.52 -0.09
C TRP A 23 -13.39 14.83 -0.49
N HIS A 24 -14.15 15.90 -0.73
CA HIS A 24 -13.58 17.19 -1.11
C HIS A 24 -12.60 17.74 -0.06
N THR A 25 -12.89 17.58 1.23
CA THR A 25 -11.98 18.01 2.30
C THR A 25 -10.73 17.16 2.36
N ARG A 26 -10.84 15.83 2.21
CA ARG A 26 -9.68 14.93 2.24
C ARG A 26 -8.70 15.25 1.10
N LEU A 27 -9.22 15.43 -0.11
CA LEU A 27 -8.39 15.73 -1.27
C LEU A 27 -7.86 17.16 -1.25
N ALA A 28 -8.62 18.11 -0.73
CA ALA A 28 -8.16 19.49 -0.53
C ALA A 28 -6.98 19.54 0.46
N ILE A 29 -7.02 18.78 1.56
CA ILE A 29 -5.88 18.65 2.50
C ILE A 29 -4.65 18.11 1.78
N ALA A 30 -4.78 17.05 0.99
CA ALA A 30 -3.66 16.49 0.24
C ALA A 30 -3.07 17.50 -0.75
N ALA A 31 -3.92 18.21 -1.49
CA ALA A 31 -3.51 19.21 -2.48
C ALA A 31 -2.86 20.44 -1.82
N ASP A 32 -3.46 20.99 -0.77
CA ASP A 32 -2.92 22.14 -0.03
C ASP A 32 -1.56 21.84 0.59
N LEU A 33 -1.38 20.63 1.10
CA LEU A 33 -0.10 20.16 1.60
C LEU A 33 0.92 19.84 0.48
N GLY A 34 0.53 19.88 -0.79
CA GLY A 34 1.41 19.62 -1.93
C GLY A 34 1.85 18.16 -2.04
N PHE A 35 0.96 17.22 -1.75
CA PHE A 35 1.09 15.85 -2.21
C PHE A 35 0.88 15.80 -3.73
N ASP A 36 1.54 14.86 -4.40
CA ASP A 36 1.39 14.68 -5.85
C ASP A 36 0.12 13.90 -6.20
N GLY A 37 -0.34 13.07 -5.28
CA GLY A 37 -1.50 12.21 -5.48
C GLY A 37 -2.19 11.78 -4.19
N TYR A 38 -3.28 11.03 -4.39
CA TYR A 38 -4.10 10.51 -3.32
C TYR A 38 -4.42 9.03 -3.57
N GLU A 39 -4.22 8.19 -2.55
CA GLU A 39 -4.61 6.78 -2.60
C GLU A 39 -5.95 6.58 -1.90
N LEU A 40 -6.94 6.18 -2.67
CA LEU A 40 -8.30 5.93 -2.23
C LEU A 40 -8.40 4.61 -1.43
N HIS A 41 -9.33 4.57 -0.46
CA HIS A 41 -9.83 3.30 0.07
C HIS A 41 -10.82 2.66 -0.91
N PRO A 42 -11.08 1.36 -0.77
CA PRO A 42 -12.08 0.71 -1.60
C PRO A 42 -13.43 1.42 -1.50
N ILE A 43 -13.99 1.72 -2.65
CA ILE A 43 -15.39 2.13 -2.84
C ILE A 43 -16.06 0.94 -3.53
N GLU A 44 -17.23 0.52 -3.04
CA GLU A 44 -17.94 -0.58 -3.67
C GLU A 44 -18.41 -0.16 -5.07
N PRO A 45 -18.26 -1.03 -6.09
CA PRO A 45 -18.56 -0.66 -7.49
C PRO A 45 -19.99 -0.16 -7.71
N GLU A 46 -20.93 -0.60 -6.86
CA GLU A 46 -22.35 -0.23 -6.89
C GLU A 46 -22.66 1.11 -6.22
N ASP A 47 -21.72 1.68 -5.45
CA ASP A 47 -21.90 2.97 -4.77
C ASP A 47 -21.59 4.13 -5.72
N ASP A 48 -22.47 4.35 -6.68
CA ASP A 48 -22.34 5.44 -7.66
C ASP A 48 -22.20 6.81 -6.99
N LYS A 49 -22.86 7.02 -5.85
CA LYS A 49 -22.76 8.27 -5.11
C LYS A 49 -21.33 8.51 -4.61
N ALA A 50 -20.75 7.54 -3.92
CA ALA A 50 -19.38 7.66 -3.39
C ALA A 50 -18.35 7.82 -4.52
N TRP A 51 -18.52 7.10 -5.66
CA TRP A 51 -17.64 7.25 -6.81
C TRP A 51 -17.73 8.63 -7.45
N ASN A 52 -18.95 9.16 -7.64
CA ASN A 52 -19.17 10.49 -8.21
C ASN A 52 -18.62 11.58 -7.30
N GLU A 53 -18.80 11.47 -5.99
CA GLU A 53 -18.23 12.40 -5.00
C GLU A 53 -16.70 12.37 -5.02
N ALA A 54 -16.09 11.17 -5.04
CA ALA A 54 -14.63 11.02 -5.10
C ALA A 54 -14.07 11.58 -6.42
N ALA A 55 -14.69 11.29 -7.56
CA ALA A 55 -14.28 11.79 -8.87
C ALA A 55 -14.38 13.32 -8.96
N ALA A 56 -15.49 13.90 -8.50
CA ALA A 56 -15.68 15.35 -8.46
C ALA A 56 -14.64 16.03 -7.56
N ALA A 57 -14.39 15.44 -6.38
CA ALA A 57 -13.40 15.94 -5.44
C ALA A 57 -11.98 15.84 -6.04
N PHE A 58 -11.62 14.75 -6.71
CA PHE A 58 -10.34 14.58 -7.37
C PHE A 58 -10.15 15.65 -8.44
N LYS A 59 -11.12 15.80 -9.32
CA LYS A 59 -11.09 16.82 -10.39
C LYS A 59 -10.93 18.25 -9.85
N SER A 60 -11.59 18.59 -8.76
CA SER A 60 -11.54 19.94 -8.18
C SER A 60 -10.30 20.19 -7.33
N SER A 61 -9.65 19.15 -6.81
CA SER A 61 -8.48 19.30 -5.93
C SER A 61 -7.21 19.76 -6.64
N GLY A 62 -7.10 19.51 -7.94
CA GLY A 62 -5.87 19.75 -8.71
C GLY A 62 -4.78 18.71 -8.51
N LEU A 63 -5.03 17.65 -7.74
CA LEU A 63 -4.13 16.48 -7.64
C LEU A 63 -3.93 15.83 -9.02
N LYS A 64 -2.72 15.34 -9.26
CA LYS A 64 -2.32 14.84 -10.59
C LYS A 64 -2.45 13.33 -10.72
N HIS A 65 -2.48 12.60 -9.59
CA HIS A 65 -2.39 11.15 -9.61
C HIS A 65 -3.33 10.54 -8.58
N ALA A 66 -4.05 9.51 -9.01
CA ALA A 66 -4.83 8.67 -8.13
C ALA A 66 -4.15 7.31 -7.92
N GLY A 67 -4.42 6.71 -6.79
CA GLY A 67 -4.18 5.30 -6.51
C GLY A 67 -5.38 4.73 -5.77
N MET A 68 -5.47 3.41 -5.70
CA MET A 68 -6.49 2.75 -4.88
C MET A 68 -5.96 1.48 -4.23
N TYR A 69 -6.23 1.33 -2.94
CA TYR A 69 -6.05 0.08 -2.23
C TYR A 69 -7.27 -0.81 -2.42
N LEU A 70 -7.09 -2.02 -2.91
CA LEU A 70 -8.16 -2.98 -3.15
C LEU A 70 -7.87 -4.33 -2.53
N VAL A 71 -8.86 -4.86 -1.82
CA VAL A 71 -8.78 -6.15 -1.14
C VAL A 71 -9.65 -7.17 -1.86
N ALA A 72 -9.07 -8.28 -2.28
CA ALA A 72 -9.79 -9.44 -2.82
C ALA A 72 -9.95 -10.54 -1.77
N LYS A 73 -10.95 -11.39 -1.98
CA LYS A 73 -11.26 -12.57 -1.16
C LYS A 73 -11.40 -13.79 -2.06
N GLY A 74 -11.32 -14.99 -1.48
CA GLY A 74 -11.59 -16.24 -2.19
C GLY A 74 -10.41 -17.21 -2.24
N ALA A 75 -9.25 -16.88 -1.67
CA ALA A 75 -8.14 -17.84 -1.63
C ALA A 75 -8.35 -18.97 -0.61
N ASN A 76 -9.04 -18.70 0.50
CA ASN A 76 -9.38 -19.72 1.52
C ASN A 76 -10.45 -20.71 1.02
N ASP A 77 -10.53 -21.86 1.68
CA ASP A 77 -11.50 -22.91 1.32
C ASP A 77 -12.95 -22.48 1.58
N ASP A 78 -13.20 -21.82 2.69
CA ASP A 78 -14.51 -21.26 3.06
C ASP A 78 -14.93 -20.07 2.19
N GLU A 79 -14.01 -19.49 1.44
CA GLU A 79 -14.24 -18.36 0.56
C GLU A 79 -14.11 -18.71 -0.93
N ALA A 80 -13.82 -19.96 -1.28
CA ALA A 80 -13.56 -20.39 -2.67
C ALA A 80 -14.69 -20.00 -3.63
N ALA A 81 -15.94 -20.08 -3.19
CA ALA A 81 -17.11 -19.65 -3.97
C ALA A 81 -17.15 -18.14 -4.26
N LYS A 82 -16.37 -17.33 -3.55
CA LYS A 82 -16.34 -15.87 -3.73
C LYS A 82 -15.33 -15.39 -4.78
N ILE A 83 -14.53 -16.30 -5.34
CA ILE A 83 -13.45 -15.94 -6.28
C ILE A 83 -13.99 -15.16 -7.49
N ASP A 84 -15.03 -15.68 -8.15
CA ASP A 84 -15.55 -15.05 -9.37
C ASP A 84 -16.19 -13.69 -9.06
N ALA A 85 -16.88 -13.57 -7.93
CA ALA A 85 -17.40 -12.29 -7.46
C ALA A 85 -16.29 -11.29 -7.13
N SER A 86 -15.18 -11.75 -6.54
CA SER A 86 -14.02 -10.91 -6.28
C SER A 86 -13.32 -10.45 -7.57
N ILE A 87 -13.23 -11.29 -8.57
CA ILE A 87 -12.68 -10.95 -9.89
C ILE A 87 -13.56 -9.88 -10.55
N GLU A 88 -14.88 -10.10 -10.59
CA GLU A 88 -15.79 -9.14 -11.18
C GLU A 88 -15.80 -7.80 -10.45
N ARG A 89 -15.79 -7.81 -9.11
CA ARG A 89 -15.63 -6.60 -8.31
C ARG A 89 -14.32 -5.87 -8.65
N THR A 90 -13.23 -6.62 -8.80
CA THR A 90 -11.92 -6.04 -9.15
C THR A 90 -11.96 -5.34 -10.51
N ARG A 91 -12.57 -5.96 -11.53
CA ARG A 91 -12.73 -5.36 -12.86
C ARG A 91 -13.50 -4.06 -12.82
N ARG A 92 -14.65 -4.06 -12.14
CA ARG A 92 -15.50 -2.88 -12.03
C ARG A 92 -14.82 -1.75 -11.25
N VAL A 93 -14.05 -2.07 -10.20
CA VAL A 93 -13.25 -1.07 -9.46
C VAL A 93 -12.16 -0.47 -10.35
N ILE A 94 -11.45 -1.28 -11.11
CA ILE A 94 -10.42 -0.79 -12.05
C ILE A 94 -11.04 0.12 -13.12
N GLU A 95 -12.19 -0.23 -13.66
CA GLU A 95 -12.93 0.61 -14.61
C GLU A 95 -13.29 1.97 -14.01
N ARG A 96 -13.85 1.99 -12.79
CA ARG A 96 -14.19 3.22 -12.09
C ARG A 96 -12.95 4.08 -11.76
N LEU A 97 -11.87 3.43 -11.33
CA LEU A 97 -10.62 4.11 -11.03
C LEU A 97 -9.99 4.73 -12.28
N HIS A 98 -10.00 4.00 -13.41
CA HIS A 98 -9.55 4.51 -14.70
C HIS A 98 -10.33 5.75 -15.17
N ALA A 99 -11.63 5.81 -14.88
CA ALA A 99 -12.45 6.98 -15.18
C ALA A 99 -12.09 8.22 -14.33
N ILE A 100 -11.53 8.03 -13.13
CA ILE A 100 -11.00 9.14 -12.31
C ILE A 100 -9.65 9.61 -12.82
N ASP A 101 -8.73 8.67 -13.04
CA ASP A 101 -7.37 8.91 -13.53
C ASP A 101 -6.91 7.72 -14.40
N PRO A 102 -6.74 7.91 -15.74
CA PRO A 102 -6.26 6.83 -16.61
C PRO A 102 -4.85 6.32 -16.28
N HIS A 103 -4.09 7.08 -15.50
CA HIS A 103 -2.75 6.72 -15.05
C HIS A 103 -2.70 6.28 -13.59
N ALA A 104 -3.85 6.07 -12.97
CA ALA A 104 -3.95 5.57 -11.60
C ALA A 104 -3.27 4.20 -11.45
N PHE A 105 -2.81 3.91 -10.24
CA PHE A 105 -2.34 2.57 -9.90
C PHE A 105 -3.29 1.85 -8.93
N LEU A 106 -3.27 0.53 -8.99
CA LEU A 106 -3.97 -0.32 -8.05
C LEU A 106 -2.97 -0.96 -7.07
N ASN A 107 -3.20 -0.79 -5.78
CA ASN A 107 -2.56 -1.62 -4.74
C ASN A 107 -3.48 -2.76 -4.38
N TYR A 108 -3.10 -3.93 -4.78
CA TYR A 108 -3.92 -5.14 -4.68
C TYR A 108 -3.42 -6.06 -3.59
N THR A 109 -4.31 -6.57 -2.77
CA THR A 109 -4.00 -7.60 -1.78
C THR A 109 -5.10 -8.66 -1.71
N VAL A 110 -4.76 -9.83 -1.18
CA VAL A 110 -5.69 -10.94 -0.97
C VAL A 110 -5.83 -11.15 0.53
N GLN A 111 -7.00 -10.81 1.06
CA GLN A 111 -7.28 -10.82 2.50
C GLN A 111 -7.38 -12.22 3.09
N SER A 112 -7.71 -13.21 2.28
CA SER A 112 -7.90 -14.58 2.74
C SER A 112 -6.73 -15.03 3.63
N ASN A 113 -7.05 -15.57 4.81
CA ASN A 113 -6.04 -16.09 5.74
C ASN A 113 -6.22 -17.60 5.86
N PRO A 114 -5.32 -18.43 5.30
CA PRO A 114 -5.43 -19.89 5.34
C PRO A 114 -5.49 -20.50 6.74
N ALA A 115 -4.93 -19.83 7.75
CA ALA A 115 -5.01 -20.26 9.14
C ALA A 115 -6.32 -19.84 9.85
N GLY A 116 -7.19 -19.08 9.16
CA GLY A 116 -8.34 -18.44 9.77
C GLY A 116 -7.96 -17.22 10.63
N ASN A 117 -8.99 -16.49 11.09
CA ASN A 117 -8.80 -15.28 11.90
C ASN A 117 -8.55 -15.57 13.38
N SER A 118 -8.46 -16.84 13.78
CA SER A 118 -8.35 -17.26 15.19
C SER A 118 -6.90 -17.43 15.67
N THR A 119 -5.92 -17.26 14.78
CA THR A 119 -4.51 -17.42 15.14
C THR A 119 -3.99 -16.15 15.82
N PRO A 120 -3.63 -16.21 17.11
CA PRO A 120 -3.13 -15.03 17.82
C PRO A 120 -1.74 -14.59 17.34
N ASP A 121 -0.93 -15.53 16.81
CA ASP A 121 0.38 -15.21 16.24
C ASP A 121 0.27 -15.03 14.72
N TYR A 122 0.48 -13.82 14.26
CA TYR A 122 0.47 -13.48 12.83
C TYR A 122 1.56 -14.22 12.02
N ARG A 123 2.65 -14.67 12.67
CA ARG A 123 3.72 -15.46 12.03
C ARG A 123 3.26 -16.87 11.66
N ASP A 124 2.24 -17.37 12.33
CA ASP A 124 1.60 -18.64 12.07
C ASP A 124 0.35 -18.51 11.20
N SER A 125 0.22 -17.44 10.45
CA SER A 125 -0.95 -17.15 9.60
C SER A 125 -0.51 -16.81 8.17
N GLY A 126 -1.47 -16.49 7.32
CA GLY A 126 -1.21 -16.00 5.98
C GLY A 126 -0.47 -16.99 5.09
N SER A 127 0.55 -16.50 4.40
CA SER A 127 1.32 -17.28 3.43
C SER A 127 2.05 -18.48 4.04
N ALA A 128 2.41 -18.43 5.33
CA ALA A 128 3.09 -19.52 6.03
C ALA A 128 2.22 -20.78 6.18
N LYS A 129 0.90 -20.63 6.18
CA LYS A 129 -0.08 -21.74 6.27
C LYS A 129 -0.74 -22.05 4.94
N ALA A 130 -0.33 -21.40 3.86
CA ALA A 130 -0.93 -21.56 2.56
C ALA A 130 -0.49 -22.87 1.88
N GLU A 131 -1.46 -23.66 1.44
CA GLU A 131 -1.27 -24.84 0.61
C GLU A 131 -1.34 -24.50 -0.89
N ALA A 132 -1.01 -25.45 -1.76
CA ALA A 132 -1.01 -25.26 -3.21
C ALA A 132 -2.31 -24.64 -3.74
N ARG A 133 -3.47 -25.14 -3.30
CA ARG A 133 -4.78 -24.65 -3.72
C ARG A 133 -5.03 -23.18 -3.37
N HIS A 134 -4.48 -22.69 -2.23
CA HIS A 134 -4.58 -21.30 -1.83
C HIS A 134 -3.75 -20.41 -2.77
N TRP A 135 -2.58 -20.86 -3.17
CA TRP A 135 -1.71 -20.17 -4.12
C TRP A 135 -2.30 -20.15 -5.54
N GLU A 136 -2.88 -21.25 -6.00
CA GLU A 136 -3.58 -21.32 -7.29
C GLU A 136 -4.72 -20.30 -7.37
N ARG A 137 -5.55 -20.21 -6.33
CA ARG A 137 -6.63 -19.23 -6.25
C ARG A 137 -6.10 -17.79 -6.18
N THR A 138 -5.04 -17.58 -5.41
CA THR A 138 -4.37 -16.27 -5.31
C THR A 138 -3.80 -15.86 -6.67
N ALA A 139 -3.12 -16.75 -7.37
CA ALA A 139 -2.61 -16.50 -8.71
C ALA A 139 -3.73 -16.15 -9.69
N ARG A 140 -4.89 -16.84 -9.62
CA ARG A 140 -6.06 -16.53 -10.44
C ARG A 140 -6.60 -15.11 -10.16
N LEU A 141 -6.69 -14.69 -8.90
CA LEU A 141 -7.12 -13.35 -8.51
C LEU A 141 -6.15 -12.27 -9.02
N VAL A 142 -4.84 -12.49 -8.81
CA VAL A 142 -3.79 -11.56 -9.26
C VAL A 142 -3.74 -11.47 -10.79
N LYS A 143 -3.87 -12.61 -11.50
CA LYS A 143 -3.91 -12.65 -12.96
C LYS A 143 -5.08 -11.84 -13.53
N ALA A 144 -6.26 -11.98 -12.95
CA ALA A 144 -7.44 -11.26 -13.41
C ALA A 144 -7.28 -9.74 -13.20
N ALA A 145 -6.68 -9.31 -12.09
CA ALA A 145 -6.37 -7.91 -11.86
C ALA A 145 -5.30 -7.38 -12.85
N ASP A 146 -4.25 -8.16 -13.10
CA ASP A 146 -3.17 -7.81 -14.03
C ASP A 146 -3.68 -7.64 -15.46
N ASP A 147 -4.52 -8.58 -15.94
CA ASP A 147 -5.10 -8.53 -17.28
C ASP A 147 -5.99 -7.29 -17.46
N GLU A 148 -6.81 -6.97 -16.47
CA GLU A 148 -7.70 -5.81 -16.52
C GLU A 148 -6.93 -4.49 -16.49
N LEU A 149 -5.88 -4.39 -15.66
CA LEU A 149 -4.98 -3.24 -15.62
C LEU A 149 -4.23 -3.09 -16.95
N ALA A 150 -3.68 -4.18 -17.47
CA ALA A 150 -2.96 -4.18 -18.75
C ALA A 150 -3.85 -3.72 -19.91
N ALA A 151 -5.10 -4.19 -19.97
CA ALA A 151 -6.07 -3.82 -20.99
C ALA A 151 -6.38 -2.30 -21.00
N ARG A 152 -6.18 -1.61 -19.88
CA ARG A 152 -6.38 -0.15 -19.74
C ARG A 152 -5.09 0.66 -19.74
N GLY A 153 -3.94 0.03 -19.91
CA GLY A 153 -2.65 0.71 -19.81
C GLY A 153 -2.30 1.20 -18.40
N MET A 154 -2.93 0.63 -17.39
CA MET A 154 -2.68 0.94 -15.98
C MET A 154 -1.62 0.02 -15.37
N GLY A 155 -1.01 0.44 -14.27
CA GLY A 155 -0.14 -0.38 -13.44
C GLY A 155 -0.76 -0.79 -12.12
N GLY A 156 -0.18 -1.81 -11.50
CA GLY A 156 -0.58 -2.24 -10.17
C GLY A 156 0.60 -2.69 -9.32
N ASN A 157 0.32 -2.86 -8.04
CA ASN A 157 1.30 -3.36 -7.08
C ASN A 157 0.63 -4.36 -6.14
N ILE A 158 1.40 -5.31 -5.61
CA ILE A 158 0.95 -6.12 -4.48
C ILE A 158 1.24 -5.36 -3.20
N TYR A 159 0.21 -5.20 -2.38
CA TYR A 159 0.31 -4.64 -1.04
C TYR A 159 0.35 -5.76 -0.02
N ASN A 160 1.46 -5.92 0.69
CA ASN A 160 1.55 -6.91 1.77
C ASN A 160 0.84 -6.41 3.04
N HIS A 161 0.05 -7.28 3.66
CA HIS A 161 -0.69 -6.96 4.88
C HIS A 161 -0.70 -8.15 5.84
N VAL A 162 -0.27 -7.94 7.09
CA VAL A 162 -0.30 -8.97 8.12
C VAL A 162 -1.68 -9.63 8.21
N TRP A 163 -1.72 -10.89 8.54
CA TRP A 163 -2.92 -11.77 8.60
C TRP A 163 -3.61 -12.03 7.26
N PHE A 164 -3.09 -11.51 6.15
CA PHE A 164 -3.65 -11.78 4.83
C PHE A 164 -2.86 -12.91 4.13
N MET A 165 -3.39 -13.41 3.04
CA MET A 165 -2.68 -14.36 2.17
C MET A 165 -1.37 -13.75 1.64
N LEU A 166 -1.40 -12.47 1.28
CA LEU A 166 -0.24 -11.70 0.83
C LEU A 166 0.30 -10.89 2.01
N ASP A 167 0.89 -11.56 2.99
CA ASP A 167 1.33 -10.97 4.25
C ASP A 167 2.77 -10.46 4.24
N THR A 168 3.58 -10.94 3.30
CA THR A 168 4.97 -10.53 3.16
C THR A 168 5.29 -10.06 1.73
N PRO A 169 6.35 -9.24 1.53
CA PRO A 169 6.82 -8.92 0.18
C PRO A 169 7.18 -10.17 -0.64
N ALA A 170 7.77 -11.20 -0.01
CA ALA A 170 8.09 -12.48 -0.65
C ALA A 170 6.83 -13.21 -1.15
N ALA A 171 5.76 -13.21 -0.34
CA ALA A 171 4.45 -13.74 -0.76
C ALA A 171 3.90 -12.98 -1.97
N GLY A 172 4.06 -11.66 -1.99
CA GLY A 172 3.69 -10.82 -3.15
C GLY A 172 4.46 -11.19 -4.42
N VAL A 173 5.78 -11.32 -4.33
CA VAL A 173 6.64 -11.74 -5.45
C VAL A 173 6.24 -13.13 -5.96
N ARG A 174 5.97 -14.07 -5.04
CA ARG A 174 5.49 -15.41 -5.41
C ARG A 174 4.17 -15.34 -6.18
N ALA A 175 3.20 -14.59 -5.68
CA ALA A 175 1.89 -14.46 -6.32
C ALA A 175 2.00 -13.84 -7.73
N ILE A 176 2.84 -12.81 -7.90
CA ILE A 176 3.13 -12.19 -9.21
C ILE A 176 3.71 -13.21 -10.19
N ARG A 177 4.69 -14.00 -9.74
CA ARG A 177 5.33 -15.03 -10.56
C ARG A 177 4.36 -16.13 -10.95
N GLU A 178 3.60 -16.68 -10.01
CA GLU A 178 2.64 -17.77 -10.25
C GLU A 178 1.46 -17.30 -11.13
N ALA A 179 1.06 -16.04 -11.03
CA ALA A 179 0.07 -15.43 -11.92
C ALA A 179 0.61 -15.12 -13.32
N GLY A 180 1.92 -15.10 -13.52
CA GLY A 180 2.52 -14.60 -14.76
C GLY A 180 2.19 -13.13 -15.03
N ALA A 181 2.06 -12.33 -13.98
CA ALA A 181 1.66 -10.93 -14.06
C ALA A 181 2.72 -10.06 -14.75
N LYS A 182 2.27 -9.11 -15.58
CA LYS A 182 3.13 -8.27 -16.43
C LYS A 182 3.21 -6.82 -15.93
N VAL A 183 2.09 -6.26 -15.48
CA VAL A 183 1.95 -4.85 -15.08
C VAL A 183 1.83 -4.68 -13.56
N ILE A 184 1.51 -5.75 -12.82
CA ILE A 184 1.56 -5.75 -11.36
C ILE A 184 3.00 -5.98 -10.90
N ARG A 185 3.46 -5.16 -9.96
CA ARG A 185 4.81 -5.14 -9.39
C ARG A 185 4.79 -5.46 -7.89
N PRO A 186 5.90 -5.87 -7.29
CA PRO A 186 6.01 -5.94 -5.84
C PRO A 186 5.80 -4.56 -5.20
N GLY A 187 5.16 -4.55 -4.05
CA GLY A 187 5.07 -3.40 -3.17
C GLY A 187 5.52 -3.76 -1.76
N ILE A 188 5.89 -2.75 -0.99
CA ILE A 188 6.23 -2.89 0.42
C ILE A 188 5.37 -1.94 1.24
N ALA A 189 4.57 -2.50 2.15
CA ALA A 189 4.00 -1.77 3.27
C ALA A 189 4.88 -2.04 4.49
N ILE A 190 5.79 -1.11 4.78
CA ILE A 190 6.88 -1.30 5.73
C ILE A 190 6.39 -1.66 7.13
N PHE A 191 5.29 -1.05 7.58
CA PHE A 191 4.71 -1.32 8.88
C PHE A 191 4.26 -2.79 9.01
N HIS A 192 3.61 -3.33 7.97
CA HIS A 192 3.16 -4.71 7.97
C HIS A 192 4.33 -5.68 7.87
N SER A 193 5.37 -5.35 7.12
CA SER A 193 6.60 -6.15 7.06
C SER A 193 7.27 -6.21 8.43
N HIS A 194 7.41 -5.05 9.10
CA HIS A 194 7.96 -4.96 10.45
C HIS A 194 7.10 -5.70 11.48
N PHE A 195 5.80 -5.61 11.38
CA PHE A 195 4.88 -6.30 12.27
C PHE A 195 4.98 -7.83 12.11
N HIS A 196 5.15 -8.31 10.88
CA HIS A 196 5.22 -9.73 10.57
C HIS A 196 6.57 -10.36 10.94
N GLN A 197 7.68 -9.69 10.64
CA GLN A 197 9.02 -10.25 10.70
C GLN A 197 9.92 -9.67 11.81
N GLY A 198 9.40 -8.70 12.59
CA GLY A 198 10.22 -7.87 13.45
C GLY A 198 10.89 -6.76 12.66
N VAL A 199 11.96 -6.16 13.19
CA VAL A 199 12.71 -5.11 12.45
C VAL A 199 13.26 -5.74 11.17
N PRO A 200 12.74 -5.35 9.98
CA PRO A 200 13.23 -5.95 8.75
C PRO A 200 14.68 -5.53 8.51
N ASP A 201 15.51 -6.47 8.13
CA ASP A 201 16.76 -6.17 7.46
C ASP A 201 16.42 -5.67 6.05
N PHE A 202 16.40 -4.34 5.86
CA PHE A 202 16.05 -3.74 4.58
C PHE A 202 17.01 -4.11 3.45
N PRO A 203 18.34 -4.16 3.63
CA PRO A 203 19.27 -4.73 2.66
C PRO A 203 18.88 -6.14 2.22
N GLU A 204 18.60 -7.03 3.16
CA GLU A 204 18.18 -8.40 2.87
C GLU A 204 16.83 -8.44 2.12
N LEU A 205 15.85 -7.67 2.58
CA LEU A 205 14.54 -7.56 1.93
C LEU A 205 14.68 -7.09 0.48
N MET A 206 15.51 -6.06 0.24
CA MET A 206 15.72 -5.51 -1.10
C MET A 206 16.64 -6.36 -1.99
N ALA A 207 17.33 -7.35 -1.42
CA ALA A 207 18.11 -8.33 -2.17
C ALA A 207 17.27 -9.52 -2.64
N GLN A 208 16.03 -9.68 -2.16
CA GLN A 208 15.17 -10.79 -2.58
C GLN A 208 14.84 -10.70 -4.08
N PRO A 209 14.75 -11.86 -4.77
CA PRO A 209 14.38 -11.90 -6.18
C PRO A 209 13.08 -11.17 -6.48
N GLY A 210 13.08 -10.30 -7.50
CA GLY A 210 11.91 -9.53 -7.93
C GLY A 210 11.77 -8.15 -7.27
N MET A 211 12.56 -7.85 -6.22
CA MET A 211 12.52 -6.53 -5.55
C MET A 211 13.20 -5.43 -6.35
N ASP A 212 14.00 -5.77 -7.34
CA ASP A 212 14.51 -4.84 -8.38
C ASP A 212 13.37 -4.17 -9.17
N ARG A 213 12.18 -4.77 -9.19
CA ARG A 213 10.97 -4.25 -9.82
C ARG A 213 10.01 -3.56 -8.85
N LEU A 214 10.46 -3.18 -7.64
CA LEU A 214 9.60 -2.53 -6.65
C LEU A 214 8.82 -1.37 -7.27
N GLY A 215 7.50 -1.43 -7.20
CA GLY A 215 6.60 -0.44 -7.78
C GLY A 215 5.92 0.47 -6.77
N TYR A 216 6.00 0.16 -5.47
CA TYR A 216 5.24 0.86 -4.43
C TYR A 216 5.92 0.74 -3.07
N PHE A 217 5.96 1.85 -2.32
CA PHE A 217 6.46 1.86 -0.96
C PHE A 217 5.55 2.68 -0.03
N ALA A 218 4.90 2.00 0.92
CA ALA A 218 4.08 2.66 1.92
C ALA A 218 4.83 2.82 3.23
N VAL A 219 4.79 4.02 3.78
CA VAL A 219 5.41 4.38 5.04
C VAL A 219 4.36 4.63 6.12
N LEU A 220 4.51 3.91 7.20
CA LEU A 220 3.78 4.07 8.45
C LEU A 220 4.72 3.65 9.56
N ASN A 221 4.78 4.39 10.64
CA ASN A 221 5.56 4.01 11.80
C ASN A 221 4.67 3.53 12.95
N GLY A 222 5.24 2.89 13.94
CA GLY A 222 4.54 2.38 15.08
C GLY A 222 5.38 1.48 15.95
N TRP A 223 4.72 0.86 16.91
CA TRP A 223 5.29 -0.14 17.80
C TRP A 223 4.56 -1.46 17.59
N PRO A 224 4.91 -2.23 16.56
CA PRO A 224 4.34 -3.55 16.37
C PRO A 224 4.91 -4.49 17.44
N LYS A 225 4.05 -4.84 18.38
CA LYS A 225 4.34 -5.90 19.35
C LYS A 225 3.37 -7.06 19.12
N PRO A 226 3.85 -8.29 19.03
CA PRO A 226 3.00 -9.45 18.72
C PRO A 226 1.79 -9.66 19.64
N ALA A 227 1.91 -9.28 20.89
CA ALA A 227 0.91 -9.54 21.93
C ALA A 227 0.05 -8.30 22.30
N GLU A 228 0.28 -7.16 21.71
CA GLU A 228 -0.47 -5.94 22.00
C GLU A 228 -1.19 -5.43 20.74
N PRO A 229 -2.32 -4.71 20.84
CA PRO A 229 -2.90 -4.01 19.71
C PRO A 229 -1.81 -3.16 19.05
N PHE A 230 -1.63 -3.30 17.75
CA PHE A 230 -0.63 -2.48 17.08
C PHE A 230 -0.99 -1.00 17.24
N ARG A 231 0.02 -0.22 17.59
CA ARG A 231 -0.12 1.22 17.76
C ARG A 231 0.63 1.92 16.65
N THR A 232 -0.08 2.61 15.81
CA THR A 232 0.51 3.51 14.83
C THR A 232 1.05 4.77 15.51
N ARG A 233 2.12 5.31 14.95
CA ARG A 233 2.80 6.51 15.42
C ARG A 233 3.14 7.39 14.23
N PRO A 234 3.39 8.69 14.44
CA PRO A 234 3.97 9.55 13.41
C PRO A 234 5.26 8.94 12.84
N LEU A 235 5.61 9.27 11.60
CA LEU A 235 6.76 8.64 10.92
C LEU A 235 8.10 8.83 11.64
N ASP A 236 8.26 9.91 12.37
CA ASP A 236 9.46 10.26 13.16
C ASP A 236 9.41 9.75 14.61
N ASP A 237 8.34 9.02 14.99
CA ASP A 237 8.13 8.54 16.36
C ASP A 237 7.60 7.09 16.34
N GLY A 238 8.50 6.13 16.34
CA GLY A 238 8.22 4.69 16.35
C GLY A 238 9.51 3.91 16.28
N ASN A 239 9.44 2.60 16.19
CA ASN A 239 10.62 1.75 16.19
C ASN A 239 11.03 1.23 14.79
N ILE A 240 10.37 1.70 13.73
CA ILE A 240 10.80 1.45 12.37
C ILE A 240 11.75 2.57 11.94
N ASP A 241 12.96 2.22 11.54
CA ASP A 241 13.91 3.19 10.99
C ASP A 241 13.52 3.57 9.55
N ILE A 242 12.60 4.53 9.45
CA ILE A 242 12.13 5.08 8.17
C ILE A 242 13.27 5.76 7.41
N ALA A 243 14.26 6.33 8.12
CA ALA A 243 15.40 6.99 7.48
C ALA A 243 16.28 5.95 6.76
N ALA A 244 16.60 4.83 7.41
CA ALA A 244 17.34 3.74 6.78
C ALA A 244 16.60 3.16 5.58
N ALA A 245 15.29 2.94 5.71
CA ALA A 245 14.48 2.39 4.64
C ALA A 245 14.45 3.30 3.40
N LEU A 246 14.12 4.58 3.57
CA LEU A 246 14.07 5.54 2.47
C LEU A 246 15.47 5.82 1.90
N GLY A 247 16.48 5.91 2.76
CA GLY A 247 17.87 6.10 2.34
C GLY A 247 18.35 4.96 1.43
N LEU A 248 18.06 3.71 1.79
CA LEU A 248 18.39 2.55 0.95
C LEU A 248 17.66 2.60 -0.40
N LEU A 249 16.36 2.92 -0.40
CA LEU A 249 15.60 3.05 -1.64
C LEU A 249 16.20 4.11 -2.57
N TRP A 250 16.54 5.28 -2.03
CA TRP A 250 17.16 6.35 -2.81
C TRP A 250 18.55 5.99 -3.31
N SER A 251 19.36 5.30 -2.49
CA SER A 251 20.68 4.83 -2.92
C SER A 251 20.62 3.80 -4.07
N LYS A 252 19.51 3.04 -4.17
CA LYS A 252 19.22 2.11 -5.25
C LYS A 252 18.49 2.76 -6.44
N GLY A 253 18.27 4.08 -6.42
CA GLY A 253 17.61 4.81 -7.50
C GLY A 253 16.10 4.59 -7.60
N TYR A 254 15.45 4.23 -6.51
CA TYR A 254 13.98 4.09 -6.50
C TYR A 254 13.28 5.42 -6.75
N THR A 255 12.45 5.47 -7.78
CA THR A 255 11.65 6.63 -8.18
C THR A 255 10.15 6.39 -8.15
N GLY A 256 9.73 5.21 -7.71
CA GLY A 256 8.31 4.86 -7.56
C GLY A 256 7.60 5.70 -6.49
N PRO A 257 6.29 5.57 -6.34
CA PRO A 257 5.52 6.32 -5.34
C PRO A 257 5.92 5.97 -3.92
N ILE A 258 6.00 6.99 -3.06
CA ILE A 258 6.04 6.87 -1.61
C ILE A 258 4.68 7.28 -1.07
N VAL A 259 4.05 6.43 -0.30
CA VAL A 259 2.69 6.64 0.19
C VAL A 259 2.69 6.77 1.70
N SER A 260 2.29 7.95 2.18
CA SER A 260 2.15 8.25 3.60
C SER A 260 0.87 7.64 4.15
N GLN A 261 0.99 6.85 5.20
CA GLN A 261 -0.11 6.22 5.91
C GLN A 261 -0.17 6.69 7.37
N ALA A 262 -1.37 6.72 7.95
CA ALA A 262 -1.60 7.16 9.31
C ALA A 262 -2.87 6.52 9.92
N TYR A 263 -2.97 5.21 9.87
CA TYR A 263 -4.12 4.51 10.41
C TYR A 263 -4.28 4.78 11.90
N ASP A 264 -5.45 5.31 12.30
CA ASP A 264 -5.89 5.52 13.69
C ASP A 264 -4.92 6.33 14.60
N LEU A 265 -4.18 7.27 14.01
CA LEU A 265 -3.25 8.12 14.79
C LEU A 265 -3.98 9.10 15.73
N GLY A 266 -5.25 9.37 15.55
CA GLY A 266 -5.96 10.41 16.31
C GLY A 266 -5.53 11.85 15.93
N GLY A 267 -6.09 12.85 16.58
CA GLY A 267 -5.80 14.27 16.37
C GLY A 267 -6.20 14.82 15.01
N ASP A 268 -5.61 15.94 14.62
CA ASP A 268 -5.87 16.62 13.36
C ASP A 268 -5.24 15.91 12.15
N PRO A 269 -6.03 15.45 11.15
CA PRO A 269 -5.48 14.76 9.98
C PRO A 269 -4.62 15.67 9.10
N TYR A 270 -4.88 16.98 9.05
CA TYR A 270 -4.05 17.94 8.33
C TYR A 270 -2.62 17.97 8.91
N GLU A 271 -2.50 18.15 10.23
CA GLU A 271 -1.21 18.20 10.91
C GLU A 271 -0.48 16.85 10.84
N THR A 272 -1.19 15.74 10.93
CA THR A 272 -0.60 14.41 10.78
C THR A 272 -0.02 14.21 9.37
N ALA A 273 -0.76 14.61 8.33
CA ALA A 273 -0.32 14.53 6.96
C ALA A 273 0.86 15.48 6.69
N ARG A 274 0.79 16.73 7.19
CA ARG A 274 1.87 17.72 7.09
C ARG A 274 3.16 17.22 7.72
N ARG A 275 3.10 16.70 8.94
CA ARG A 275 4.25 16.14 9.66
C ARG A 275 4.91 14.99 8.89
N SER A 276 4.10 14.09 8.34
CA SER A 276 4.61 12.97 7.53
C SER A 276 5.30 13.44 6.25
N ARG A 277 4.67 14.36 5.51
CA ARG A 277 5.24 14.96 4.30
C ARG A 277 6.57 15.66 4.59
N ASP A 278 6.59 16.51 5.62
CA ASP A 278 7.76 17.32 5.97
C ASP A 278 8.92 16.43 6.41
N TYR A 279 8.64 15.38 7.18
CA TYR A 279 9.65 14.41 7.58
C TYR A 279 10.29 13.69 6.38
N ILE A 280 9.49 13.20 5.42
CA ILE A 280 10.03 12.54 4.21
C ILE A 280 10.90 13.51 3.40
N ARG A 281 10.43 14.75 3.20
CA ARG A 281 11.15 15.78 2.45
C ARG A 281 12.45 16.20 3.14
N ASP A 282 12.43 16.33 4.47
CA ASP A 282 13.62 16.65 5.25
C ASP A 282 14.66 15.54 5.21
N LEU A 283 14.26 14.28 5.33
CA LEU A 283 15.16 13.15 5.17
C LEU A 283 15.88 13.18 3.82
N HIS A 284 15.15 13.37 2.73
CA HIS A 284 15.73 13.44 1.40
C HIS A 284 16.71 14.63 1.27
N ALA A 285 16.30 15.82 1.73
CA ALA A 285 17.15 17.01 1.70
C ALA A 285 18.41 16.82 2.55
N ARG A 286 18.30 16.17 3.70
CA ARG A 286 19.43 15.86 4.60
C ARG A 286 20.43 14.92 3.93
N PHE A 287 19.97 13.85 3.29
CA PHE A 287 20.86 12.91 2.59
C PHE A 287 21.54 13.51 1.36
N LEU A 288 20.86 14.42 0.66
CA LEU A 288 21.48 15.14 -0.46
C LEU A 288 22.60 16.10 0.00
N ARG A 289 22.42 16.77 1.14
CA ARG A 289 23.45 17.65 1.71
C ARG A 289 24.64 16.89 2.27
N ASN A 290 24.39 15.76 2.89
CA ASN A 290 25.42 14.94 3.51
C ASN A 290 25.05 13.45 3.41
N PRO A 291 25.50 12.75 2.37
CA PRO A 291 25.22 11.31 2.18
C PRO A 291 25.65 10.44 3.36
N ALA A 292 26.66 10.86 4.14
CA ALA A 292 27.11 10.12 5.33
C ALA A 292 26.06 10.07 6.46
N LEU A 293 25.02 10.91 6.39
CA LEU A 293 23.89 10.85 7.34
C LEU A 293 22.84 9.79 6.93
N ASN A 294 23.02 9.13 5.80
CA ASN A 294 22.17 8.03 5.41
C ASN A 294 22.67 6.73 6.06
N PRO A 295 21.93 6.15 7.03
CA PRO A 295 22.39 4.95 7.74
C PRO A 295 22.45 3.69 6.84
N ALA A 296 21.84 3.72 5.66
CA ALA A 296 21.92 2.64 4.69
C ALA A 296 23.11 2.75 3.72
N THR A 297 23.89 3.81 3.81
CA THR A 297 25.13 3.95 3.05
C THR A 297 26.27 3.26 3.83
N PRO A 298 26.99 2.30 3.25
CA PRO A 298 28.10 1.61 3.89
C PRO A 298 29.27 2.55 4.20
#